data_d1b117f3b0155c2e1179df0c1d5d895d
#
_entry.id   d1b117f3b0155c2e1179df0c1d5d895d
#
_cell.length_a   1.000
_cell.length_b   1.000
_cell.length_c   1.000
_cell.angle_alpha   90.00
_cell.angle_beta   90.00
_cell.angle_gamma   90.00
#
_symmetry.space_group_name_H-M   'P 1'
#
loop_
_entity.id
_entity.type
_entity.pdbx_description
1 polymer ?
#
loop_
_entity_poly.entity_id
_entity_poly.type
_entity_poly.pdbx_seq_one_letter_code
_entity_poly.pdbx_strand_id
1 'polypeptide(L)'
;MRRRLERILIITPGGLTKQWQEDEMGVKFNIPFKLVNREVFSSEPTVFQTSNHVVASIDFISREDVLNVLSQTSWDIIVFDEAHKLSAYEYGIKTYRSKRYEAAHVLSKQCEHLLLLTATPHRGRKDTFKLLMQLLDEDIFATDDLAAERVRELSQDGSNKFFIRRLKEDMKDWDGNPLYKDRYTKTVSYNLTQEEKRLYDAVTEYLTVRKEQAAETKNIHVSLALQVMQRRLVSSIYAIRNTLHKRWLALQGLADDLDRNPSLWKQRPKLDVLDLDNLGELDELDDDERDVLDNIMADPKKLKLFTTSKSIAEIKQEAAEVKSL
;
A
#
# COMPACT_ATOMS: atom_id res chain seq x y z
N MET A 1 14.89 -18.68 32.29
CA MET A 1 14.33 -17.34 32.60
C MET A 1 13.56 -16.86 31.38
N ARG A 2 12.27 -16.56 31.48
CA ARG A 2 11.54 -15.87 30.41
C ARG A 2 12.02 -14.42 30.40
N ARG A 3 12.72 -13.98 29.34
CA ARG A 3 13.05 -12.56 29.14
C ARG A 3 11.74 -11.79 29.04
N ARG A 4 11.58 -10.73 29.83
CA ARG A 4 10.47 -9.78 29.67
C ARG A 4 10.83 -8.86 28.52
N LEU A 5 9.98 -8.81 27.49
CA LEU A 5 10.05 -7.79 26.47
C LEU A 5 9.47 -6.50 27.10
N GLU A 6 10.27 -5.45 27.14
CA GLU A 6 9.87 -4.16 27.75
C GLU A 6 9.53 -3.13 26.68
N ARG A 7 10.31 -3.11 25.59
CA ARG A 7 10.12 -2.14 24.51
C ARG A 7 9.60 -2.80 23.24
N ILE A 8 8.36 -2.47 22.89
CA ILE A 8 7.61 -3.10 21.80
C ILE A 8 7.15 -2.02 20.80
N LEU A 9 7.52 -2.17 19.54
CA LEU A 9 7.05 -1.34 18.44
C LEU A 9 6.22 -2.18 17.46
N ILE A 10 4.97 -1.82 17.27
CA ILE A 10 4.07 -2.44 16.30
C ILE A 10 3.85 -1.47 15.15
N ILE A 11 4.14 -1.92 13.94
CA ILE A 11 4.05 -1.15 12.71
C ILE A 11 3.03 -1.81 11.80
N THR A 12 1.99 -1.07 11.43
CA THR A 12 0.84 -1.60 10.69
C THR A 12 0.46 -0.66 9.54
N PRO A 13 -0.39 -1.08 8.58
CA PRO A 13 -1.09 -0.16 7.70
C PRO A 13 -1.90 0.87 8.49
N GLY A 14 -2.06 2.08 7.94
CA GLY A 14 -2.71 3.21 8.63
C GLY A 14 -4.10 2.89 9.17
N GLY A 15 -4.91 2.17 8.38
CA GLY A 15 -6.27 1.76 8.78
C GLY A 15 -6.34 0.76 9.94
N LEU A 16 -5.24 0.03 10.24
CA LEU A 16 -5.21 -0.99 11.29
C LEU A 16 -4.61 -0.49 12.62
N THR A 17 -4.06 0.72 12.67
CA THR A 17 -3.36 1.22 13.86
C THR A 17 -4.24 1.25 15.11
N LYS A 18 -5.49 1.71 14.98
CA LYS A 18 -6.45 1.73 16.09
C LYS A 18 -6.88 0.33 16.53
N GLN A 19 -7.13 -0.56 15.56
CA GLN A 19 -7.47 -1.95 15.86
C GLN A 19 -6.36 -2.63 16.66
N TRP A 20 -5.10 -2.44 16.25
CA TRP A 20 -3.95 -2.97 17.01
C TRP A 20 -3.85 -2.36 18.40
N GLN A 21 -4.04 -1.05 18.55
CA GLN A 21 -3.98 -0.39 19.84
C GLN A 21 -5.10 -0.81 20.79
N GLU A 22 -6.34 -0.75 20.31
CA GLU A 22 -7.55 -0.89 21.14
C GLU A 22 -7.96 -2.35 21.28
N ASP A 23 -8.15 -3.06 20.17
CA ASP A 23 -8.72 -4.42 20.19
C ASP A 23 -7.67 -5.48 20.49
N GLU A 24 -6.54 -5.46 19.74
CA GLU A 24 -5.55 -6.51 19.88
C GLU A 24 -4.78 -6.36 21.19
N MET A 25 -4.10 -5.24 21.38
CA MET A 25 -3.27 -5.05 22.57
C MET A 25 -4.09 -4.64 23.80
N GLY A 26 -5.06 -3.75 23.64
CA GLY A 26 -5.89 -3.27 24.75
C GLY A 26 -6.84 -4.33 25.27
N VAL A 27 -7.74 -4.84 24.44
CA VAL A 27 -8.79 -5.78 24.87
C VAL A 27 -8.26 -7.20 25.04
N LYS A 28 -7.55 -7.76 24.04
CA LYS A 28 -7.14 -9.17 24.08
C LYS A 28 -5.96 -9.43 25.02
N PHE A 29 -4.96 -8.55 25.03
CA PHE A 29 -3.76 -8.73 25.84
C PHE A 29 -3.73 -7.88 27.11
N ASN A 30 -4.63 -6.90 27.24
CA ASN A 30 -4.67 -5.96 28.37
C ASN A 30 -3.33 -5.22 28.58
N ILE A 31 -2.68 -4.84 27.47
CA ILE A 31 -1.42 -4.10 27.46
C ILE A 31 -1.67 -2.75 26.78
N PRO A 32 -1.48 -1.61 27.47
CA PRO A 32 -1.67 -0.30 26.87
C PRO A 32 -0.55 0.04 25.90
N PHE A 33 -0.92 0.43 24.69
CA PHE A 33 -0.01 0.94 23.66
C PHE A 33 -0.34 2.38 23.33
N LYS A 34 0.70 3.19 23.06
CA LYS A 34 0.56 4.56 22.61
C LYS A 34 0.53 4.58 21.08
N LEU A 35 -0.56 5.08 20.50
CA LEU A 35 -0.63 5.35 19.07
C LEU A 35 0.15 6.62 18.77
N VAL A 36 1.21 6.49 17.96
CA VAL A 36 2.04 7.62 17.54
C VAL A 36 1.80 7.92 16.06
N ASN A 37 1.26 9.09 15.82
CA ASN A 37 1.03 9.66 14.50
C ASN A 37 1.76 11.01 14.37
N ARG A 38 1.52 11.74 13.28
CA ARG A 38 2.17 13.03 13.02
C ARG A 38 1.89 14.07 14.10
N GLU A 39 0.67 14.11 14.61
CA GLU A 39 0.26 15.07 15.63
C GLU A 39 0.98 14.80 16.96
N VAL A 40 0.96 13.54 17.41
CA VAL A 40 1.66 13.12 18.64
C VAL A 40 3.17 13.37 18.51
N PHE A 41 3.78 13.00 17.40
CA PHE A 41 5.21 13.20 17.17
C PHE A 41 5.60 14.68 17.12
N SER A 42 4.74 15.54 16.55
CA SER A 42 4.99 16.99 16.50
C SER A 42 4.92 17.64 17.90
N SER A 43 4.04 17.15 18.78
CA SER A 43 3.91 17.63 20.15
C SER A 43 4.94 17.04 21.12
N GLU A 44 5.38 15.79 20.85
CA GLU A 44 6.34 15.07 21.67
C GLU A 44 7.41 14.39 20.78
N PRO A 45 8.43 15.12 20.31
CA PRO A 45 9.44 14.57 19.40
C PRO A 45 10.26 13.41 19.98
N THR A 46 10.31 13.30 21.30
CA THR A 46 11.02 12.24 22.04
C THR A 46 10.15 11.01 22.34
N VAL A 47 8.93 10.93 21.79
CA VAL A 47 7.96 9.88 22.12
C VAL A 47 8.50 8.46 21.91
N PHE A 48 9.35 8.24 20.91
CA PHE A 48 9.95 6.93 20.64
C PHE A 48 11.07 6.56 21.62
N GLN A 49 11.67 7.55 22.31
CA GLN A 49 12.66 7.31 23.37
C GLN A 49 11.99 7.07 24.72
N THR A 50 10.85 7.75 24.97
CA THR A 50 10.18 7.76 26.29
C THR A 50 9.09 6.72 26.44
N SER A 51 8.53 6.21 25.31
CA SER A 51 7.44 5.23 25.33
C SER A 51 7.97 3.82 25.06
N ASN A 52 7.53 2.88 25.88
CA ASN A 52 7.93 1.47 25.77
C ASN A 52 7.03 0.66 24.80
N HIS A 53 5.75 0.98 24.73
CA HIS A 53 4.78 0.28 23.90
C HIS A 53 4.18 1.27 22.89
N VAL A 54 4.51 1.08 21.63
CA VAL A 54 4.12 2.02 20.56
C VAL A 54 3.47 1.27 19.39
N VAL A 55 2.37 1.84 18.87
CA VAL A 55 1.80 1.49 17.56
C VAL A 55 1.96 2.70 16.64
N ALA A 56 2.41 2.46 15.41
CA ALA A 56 2.53 3.50 14.38
C ALA A 56 2.24 2.93 12.99
N SER A 57 1.86 3.80 12.03
CA SER A 57 1.68 3.34 10.67
C SER A 57 3.00 3.24 9.91
N ILE A 58 3.08 2.30 8.97
CA ILE A 58 4.26 2.09 8.12
C ILE A 58 4.61 3.36 7.33
N ASP A 59 3.61 4.07 6.81
CA ASP A 59 3.81 5.30 6.04
C ASP A 59 4.31 6.46 6.89
N PHE A 60 3.86 6.52 8.13
CA PHE A 60 4.33 7.53 9.06
C PHE A 60 5.79 7.29 9.44
N ILE A 61 6.18 6.06 9.78
CA ILE A 61 7.56 5.74 10.18
C ILE A 61 8.56 5.78 9.02
N SER A 62 8.08 5.63 7.78
CA SER A 62 8.92 5.70 6.57
C SER A 62 9.29 7.15 6.17
N ARG A 63 8.79 8.16 6.90
CA ARG A 63 9.18 9.55 6.69
C ARG A 63 10.59 9.78 7.25
N GLU A 64 11.40 10.50 6.50
CA GLU A 64 12.81 10.72 6.82
C GLU A 64 13.03 11.31 8.23
N ASP A 65 12.22 12.32 8.58
CA ASP A 65 12.30 12.98 9.90
C ASP A 65 11.97 12.02 11.06
N VAL A 66 11.02 11.11 10.87
CA VAL A 66 10.61 10.10 11.86
C VAL A 66 11.62 8.95 11.93
N LEU A 67 12.01 8.44 10.76
CA LEU A 67 12.95 7.33 10.66
C LEU A 67 14.32 7.68 11.26
N ASN A 68 14.78 8.92 11.08
CA ASN A 68 16.03 9.41 11.69
C ASN A 68 15.97 9.34 13.22
N VAL A 69 14.83 9.64 13.84
CA VAL A 69 14.66 9.51 15.29
C VAL A 69 14.58 8.04 15.70
N LEU A 70 13.79 7.22 14.98
CA LEU A 70 13.63 5.80 15.25
C LEU A 70 14.94 5.01 15.10
N SER A 71 15.79 5.36 14.14
CA SER A 71 17.09 4.71 13.93
C SER A 71 18.07 4.87 15.10
N GLN A 72 17.79 5.81 16.01
CA GLN A 72 18.59 6.05 17.23
C GLN A 72 17.97 5.39 18.47
N THR A 73 16.89 4.63 18.31
CA THR A 73 16.23 3.91 19.40
C THR A 73 16.47 2.41 19.27
N SER A 74 16.41 1.68 20.38
CA SER A 74 16.47 0.22 20.40
C SER A 74 15.17 -0.37 20.94
N TRP A 75 14.79 -1.52 20.40
CA TRP A 75 13.54 -2.21 20.73
C TRP A 75 13.81 -3.69 21.06
N ASP A 76 13.09 -4.26 22.01
CA ASP A 76 13.21 -5.69 22.24
C ASP A 76 12.53 -6.47 21.14
N ILE A 77 11.39 -5.96 20.65
CA ILE A 77 10.70 -6.55 19.50
C ILE A 77 10.07 -5.45 18.62
N ILE A 78 10.24 -5.62 17.31
CA ILE A 78 9.49 -4.87 16.30
C ILE A 78 8.60 -5.85 15.54
N VAL A 79 7.32 -5.49 15.40
CA VAL A 79 6.32 -6.25 14.66
C VAL A 79 5.90 -5.43 13.43
N PHE A 80 6.02 -6.01 12.24
CA PHE A 80 5.43 -5.45 11.02
C PHE A 80 4.21 -6.28 10.64
N ASP A 81 3.04 -5.67 10.68
CA ASP A 81 1.81 -6.27 10.17
C ASP A 81 1.65 -5.95 8.68
N GLU A 82 1.02 -6.87 7.94
CA GLU A 82 0.94 -6.84 6.48
C GLU A 82 2.32 -6.62 5.83
N ALA A 83 3.31 -7.39 6.32
CA ALA A 83 4.71 -7.25 5.91
C ALA A 83 4.95 -7.40 4.39
N HIS A 84 4.00 -7.95 3.64
CA HIS A 84 4.04 -7.96 2.18
C HIS A 84 4.02 -6.55 1.54
N LYS A 85 3.62 -5.52 2.31
CA LYS A 85 3.68 -4.11 1.89
C LYS A 85 5.10 -3.53 1.95
N LEU A 86 6.07 -4.24 2.54
CA LEU A 86 7.49 -3.91 2.50
C LEU A 86 8.06 -4.32 1.14
N SER A 87 7.65 -3.61 0.10
CA SER A 87 7.94 -4.04 -1.26
C SER A 87 9.36 -3.71 -1.69
N ALA A 88 10.06 -4.74 -2.19
CA ALA A 88 11.33 -4.64 -2.87
C ALA A 88 11.40 -5.71 -3.96
N TYR A 89 12.10 -5.43 -5.06
CA TYR A 89 12.23 -6.35 -6.16
C TYR A 89 13.54 -6.16 -6.92
N GLU A 90 13.96 -7.18 -7.65
CA GLU A 90 15.15 -7.15 -8.48
C GLU A 90 14.78 -7.03 -9.96
N TYR A 91 15.49 -6.16 -10.66
CA TYR A 91 15.41 -6.03 -12.12
C TYR A 91 16.80 -5.99 -12.72
N GLY A 92 17.19 -7.09 -13.35
CA GLY A 92 18.57 -7.31 -13.81
C GLY A 92 19.53 -7.33 -12.62
N ILE A 93 20.51 -6.43 -12.62
CA ILE A 93 21.50 -6.29 -11.54
C ILE A 93 21.12 -5.24 -10.48
N LYS A 94 19.96 -4.61 -10.63
CA LYS A 94 19.51 -3.54 -9.72
C LYS A 94 18.41 -4.05 -8.79
N THR A 95 18.55 -3.74 -7.51
CA THR A 95 17.50 -3.94 -6.51
C THR A 95 16.75 -2.62 -6.31
N TYR A 96 15.44 -2.65 -6.49
CA TYR A 96 14.55 -1.54 -6.18
C TYR A 96 13.93 -1.79 -4.81
N ARG A 97 13.96 -0.78 -3.95
CA ARG A 97 13.45 -0.84 -2.59
C ARG A 97 12.50 0.33 -2.38
N SER A 98 11.30 0.04 -1.88
CA SER A 98 10.37 1.09 -1.46
C SER A 98 10.88 1.76 -0.19
N LYS A 99 10.41 2.97 0.11
CA LYS A 99 10.72 3.65 1.38
C LYS A 99 10.25 2.84 2.59
N ARG A 100 9.15 2.11 2.45
CA ARG A 100 8.65 1.18 3.47
C ARG A 100 9.66 0.06 3.74
N TYR A 101 10.25 -0.51 2.68
CA TYR A 101 11.29 -1.52 2.80
C TYR A 101 12.57 -0.95 3.44
N GLU A 102 13.01 0.22 2.98
CA GLU A 102 14.20 0.88 3.56
C GLU A 102 14.00 1.18 5.05
N ALA A 103 12.82 1.66 5.44
CA ALA A 103 12.49 1.86 6.85
C ALA A 103 12.55 0.56 7.65
N ALA A 104 11.97 -0.52 7.12
CA ALA A 104 12.03 -1.84 7.76
C ALA A 104 13.46 -2.37 7.84
N HIS A 105 14.29 -2.17 6.81
CA HIS A 105 15.69 -2.55 6.80
C HIS A 105 16.52 -1.80 7.85
N VAL A 106 16.27 -0.51 8.04
CA VAL A 106 16.91 0.27 9.10
C VAL A 106 16.46 -0.25 10.48
N LEU A 107 15.16 -0.46 10.66
CA LEU A 107 14.57 -0.86 11.93
C LEU A 107 14.88 -2.32 12.31
N SER A 108 15.07 -3.20 11.34
CA SER A 108 15.48 -4.59 11.62
C SER A 108 16.79 -4.68 12.39
N LYS A 109 17.67 -3.68 12.23
CA LYS A 109 18.95 -3.57 12.93
C LYS A 109 18.84 -2.90 14.32
N GLN A 110 17.64 -2.38 14.66
CA GLN A 110 17.38 -1.69 15.91
C GLN A 110 16.55 -2.53 16.91
N CYS A 111 16.36 -3.83 16.64
CA CYS A 111 15.61 -4.72 17.53
C CYS A 111 16.35 -6.04 17.78
N GLU A 112 16.07 -6.62 18.96
CA GLU A 112 16.57 -7.96 19.28
C GLU A 112 15.76 -9.04 18.54
N HIS A 113 14.43 -8.78 18.37
CA HIS A 113 13.51 -9.69 17.68
C HIS A 113 12.72 -8.94 16.63
N LEU A 114 12.65 -9.50 15.43
CA LEU A 114 11.82 -9.00 14.33
C LEU A 114 10.72 -10.01 14.02
N LEU A 115 9.47 -9.54 13.99
CA LEU A 115 8.30 -10.33 13.62
C LEU A 115 7.61 -9.73 12.40
N LEU A 116 7.57 -10.49 11.31
CA LEU A 116 6.90 -10.12 10.07
C LEU A 116 5.60 -10.93 9.95
N LEU A 117 4.45 -10.26 10.01
CA LEU A 117 3.13 -10.88 9.88
C LEU A 117 2.57 -10.61 8.48
N THR A 118 2.15 -11.66 7.78
CA THR A 118 1.49 -11.51 6.48
C THR A 118 0.70 -12.77 6.12
N ALA A 119 -0.45 -12.59 5.48
CA ALA A 119 -1.19 -13.69 4.87
C ALA A 119 -0.58 -14.14 3.52
N THR A 120 0.16 -13.25 2.86
CA THR A 120 0.69 -13.46 1.50
C THR A 120 2.17 -13.12 1.43
N PRO A 121 3.08 -13.99 1.92
CA PRO A 121 4.51 -13.69 2.02
C PRO A 121 5.20 -13.53 0.66
N HIS A 122 4.62 -14.05 -0.40
CA HIS A 122 5.09 -13.84 -1.77
C HIS A 122 3.89 -13.77 -2.72
N ARG A 123 3.97 -12.91 -3.72
CA ARG A 123 2.95 -12.70 -4.75
C ARG A 123 3.38 -13.32 -6.10
N GLY A 124 3.96 -14.50 -6.06
CA GLY A 124 4.44 -15.20 -7.24
C GLY A 124 5.85 -14.83 -7.70
N ARG A 125 6.51 -13.83 -7.06
CA ARG A 125 7.91 -13.45 -7.36
C ARG A 125 8.84 -13.96 -6.26
N LYS A 126 9.87 -14.71 -6.65
CA LYS A 126 10.86 -15.29 -5.72
C LYS A 126 11.77 -14.22 -5.12
N ASP A 127 12.16 -13.22 -5.92
CA ASP A 127 13.01 -12.11 -5.49
C ASP A 127 12.36 -11.27 -4.37
N THR A 128 11.06 -10.96 -4.48
CA THR A 128 10.34 -10.24 -3.45
C THR A 128 10.30 -11.01 -2.12
N PHE A 129 10.09 -12.32 -2.19
CA PHE A 129 10.10 -13.17 -0.99
C PHE A 129 11.50 -13.23 -0.37
N LYS A 130 12.55 -13.41 -1.17
CA LYS A 130 13.95 -13.37 -0.70
C LYS A 130 14.26 -12.07 0.04
N LEU A 131 13.95 -10.94 -0.59
CA LEU A 131 14.21 -9.63 0.00
C LEU A 131 13.44 -9.42 1.31
N LEU A 132 12.20 -9.91 1.41
CA LEU A 132 11.46 -9.89 2.67
C LEU A 132 12.16 -10.74 3.76
N MET A 133 12.63 -11.94 3.42
CA MET A 133 13.34 -12.82 4.35
C MET A 133 14.70 -12.27 4.74
N GLN A 134 15.37 -11.50 3.88
CA GLN A 134 16.63 -10.81 4.19
C GLN A 134 16.49 -9.77 5.31
N LEU A 135 15.27 -9.25 5.57
CA LEU A 135 15.04 -8.42 6.77
C LEU A 135 15.24 -9.20 8.08
N LEU A 136 15.05 -10.53 8.06
CA LEU A 136 15.29 -11.40 9.21
C LEU A 136 16.76 -11.80 9.31
N ASP A 137 17.38 -12.16 8.18
CA ASP A 137 18.79 -12.56 8.12
C ASP A 137 19.30 -12.45 6.66
N GLU A 138 20.23 -11.53 6.43
CA GLU A 138 20.78 -11.26 5.09
C GLU A 138 21.64 -12.42 4.57
N ASP A 139 22.35 -13.08 5.45
CA ASP A 139 23.33 -14.14 5.08
C ASP A 139 22.60 -15.46 4.76
N ILE A 140 21.62 -15.82 5.58
CA ILE A 140 20.85 -17.06 5.39
C ILE A 140 20.01 -17.01 4.11
N PHE A 141 19.52 -15.82 3.72
CA PHE A 141 18.63 -15.63 2.57
C PHE A 141 19.31 -14.86 1.43
N ALA A 142 20.60 -15.08 1.21
CA ALA A 142 21.41 -14.33 0.24
C ALA A 142 20.97 -14.55 -1.23
N THR A 143 20.49 -15.74 -1.59
CA THR A 143 20.07 -16.08 -2.97
C THR A 143 18.65 -16.62 -3.03
N ASP A 144 18.02 -16.52 -4.22
CA ASP A 144 16.63 -16.98 -4.43
C ASP A 144 16.46 -18.48 -4.15
N ASP A 145 17.43 -19.28 -4.60
CA ASP A 145 17.40 -20.73 -4.41
C ASP A 145 17.60 -21.09 -2.93
N LEU A 146 18.54 -20.43 -2.25
CA LEU A 146 18.75 -20.62 -0.81
C LEU A 146 17.52 -20.24 0.01
N ALA A 147 16.82 -19.15 -0.34
CA ALA A 147 15.61 -18.74 0.39
C ALA A 147 14.51 -19.80 0.30
N ALA A 148 14.24 -20.33 -0.91
CA ALA A 148 13.22 -21.35 -1.12
C ALA A 148 13.61 -22.71 -0.52
N GLU A 149 14.88 -23.11 -0.62
CA GLU A 149 15.40 -24.35 -0.11
C GLU A 149 15.44 -24.35 1.42
N ARG A 150 15.93 -23.27 2.03
CA ARG A 150 15.95 -23.10 3.49
C ARG A 150 14.54 -23.14 4.10
N VAL A 151 13.58 -22.47 3.48
CA VAL A 151 12.19 -22.55 3.97
C VAL A 151 11.64 -23.97 3.88
N ARG A 152 11.98 -24.75 2.83
CA ARG A 152 11.58 -26.16 2.70
C ARG A 152 12.25 -27.06 3.74
N GLU A 153 13.55 -26.98 3.88
CA GLU A 153 14.35 -27.73 4.87
C GLU A 153 13.82 -27.49 6.28
N LEU A 154 13.67 -26.20 6.64
CA LEU A 154 13.19 -25.80 7.95
C LEU A 154 11.72 -26.19 8.21
N SER A 155 10.91 -26.36 7.16
CA SER A 155 9.53 -26.81 7.28
C SER A 155 9.39 -28.33 7.47
N GLN A 156 10.33 -29.12 6.97
CA GLN A 156 10.29 -30.59 7.06
C GLN A 156 10.65 -31.10 8.46
N ASP A 157 11.56 -30.42 9.14
CA ASP A 157 12.04 -30.85 10.48
C ASP A 157 11.21 -30.33 11.65
N GLY A 158 10.17 -29.54 11.41
CA GLY A 158 9.40 -28.88 12.48
C GLY A 158 10.21 -27.88 13.33
N SER A 159 11.46 -27.63 12.95
CA SER A 159 12.41 -26.74 13.64
C SER A 159 12.54 -25.36 12.99
N ASN A 160 11.57 -24.98 12.14
CA ASN A 160 11.62 -23.73 11.43
C ASN A 160 11.57 -22.53 12.40
N LYS A 161 12.72 -21.90 12.62
CA LYS A 161 12.87 -20.74 13.50
C LYS A 161 12.50 -19.43 12.81
N PHE A 162 12.42 -19.41 11.48
CA PHE A 162 12.26 -18.18 10.68
C PHE A 162 10.88 -18.04 10.07
N PHE A 163 10.14 -19.14 9.88
CA PHE A 163 8.90 -19.12 9.14
C PHE A 163 7.86 -20.09 9.67
N ILE A 164 6.69 -19.57 10.01
CA ILE A 164 5.52 -20.38 10.41
C ILE A 164 4.38 -20.06 9.45
N ARG A 165 3.89 -21.08 8.75
CA ARG A 165 2.71 -20.97 7.88
C ARG A 165 1.65 -21.96 8.35
N ARG A 166 0.42 -21.45 8.49
CA ARG A 166 -0.74 -22.28 8.78
C ARG A 166 -1.84 -21.96 7.77
N LEU A 167 -2.35 -22.99 7.10
CA LEU A 167 -3.50 -22.87 6.22
C LEU A 167 -4.76 -23.27 7.01
N LYS A 168 -5.88 -22.64 6.69
CA LYS A 168 -7.17 -22.98 7.33
C LYS A 168 -7.55 -24.45 7.11
N GLU A 169 -7.20 -24.96 5.94
CA GLU A 169 -7.43 -26.34 5.54
C GLU A 169 -6.67 -27.37 6.40
N ASP A 170 -5.51 -26.97 6.95
CA ASP A 170 -4.66 -27.82 7.77
C ASP A 170 -5.04 -27.78 9.26
N MET A 171 -5.92 -26.85 9.67
CA MET A 171 -6.26 -26.65 11.08
C MET A 171 -7.31 -27.66 11.54
N LYS A 172 -6.98 -28.39 12.60
CA LYS A 172 -7.84 -29.41 13.22
C LYS A 172 -8.04 -29.12 14.70
N ASP A 173 -9.18 -29.58 15.25
CA ASP A 173 -9.44 -29.59 16.68
C ASP A 173 -8.63 -30.70 17.39
N TRP A 174 -8.81 -30.83 18.71
CA TRP A 174 -8.12 -31.82 19.52
C TRP A 174 -8.53 -33.27 19.17
N ASP A 175 -9.71 -33.44 18.55
CA ASP A 175 -10.25 -34.75 18.15
C ASP A 175 -9.85 -35.08 16.68
N GLY A 176 -9.09 -34.19 16.03
CA GLY A 176 -8.62 -34.36 14.63
C GLY A 176 -9.61 -33.95 13.56
N ASN A 177 -10.75 -33.34 13.91
CA ASN A 177 -11.72 -32.85 12.96
C ASN A 177 -11.27 -31.49 12.37
N PRO A 178 -11.56 -31.21 11.07
CA PRO A 178 -11.27 -29.90 10.50
C PRO A 178 -11.98 -28.78 11.25
N LEU A 179 -11.24 -27.74 11.66
CA LEU A 179 -11.79 -26.53 12.29
C LEU A 179 -12.59 -25.66 11.32
N TYR A 180 -12.25 -25.73 10.05
CA TYR A 180 -12.89 -24.96 8.99
C TYR A 180 -13.49 -25.90 7.94
N LYS A 181 -14.63 -25.49 7.40
CA LYS A 181 -15.26 -26.19 6.27
C LYS A 181 -14.46 -25.93 4.99
N ASP A 182 -14.49 -26.90 4.08
CA ASP A 182 -13.90 -26.75 2.75
C ASP A 182 -14.46 -25.51 2.04
N ARG A 183 -13.58 -24.77 1.38
CA ARG A 183 -13.95 -23.59 0.62
C ARG A 183 -14.12 -23.95 -0.84
N TYR A 184 -15.36 -23.87 -1.34
CA TYR A 184 -15.67 -24.04 -2.74
C TYR A 184 -15.85 -22.68 -3.40
N THR A 185 -15.03 -22.39 -4.39
CA THR A 185 -15.15 -21.17 -5.20
C THR A 185 -15.82 -21.50 -6.53
N LYS A 186 -16.92 -20.81 -6.81
CA LYS A 186 -17.65 -20.95 -8.09
C LYS A 186 -17.70 -19.59 -8.78
N THR A 187 -17.24 -19.54 -10.02
CA THR A 187 -17.42 -18.35 -10.86
C THR A 187 -18.84 -18.34 -11.41
N VAL A 188 -19.59 -17.28 -11.12
CA VAL A 188 -20.93 -17.06 -11.68
C VAL A 188 -20.82 -15.94 -12.70
N SER A 189 -21.10 -16.28 -13.96
CA SER A 189 -21.15 -15.29 -15.04
C SER A 189 -22.53 -14.62 -15.05
N TYR A 190 -22.55 -13.32 -15.27
CA TYR A 190 -23.75 -12.54 -15.48
C TYR A 190 -23.57 -11.64 -16.70
N ASN A 191 -24.67 -11.28 -17.34
CA ASN A 191 -24.67 -10.36 -18.46
C ASN A 191 -25.04 -8.97 -17.97
N LEU A 192 -24.28 -7.97 -18.41
CA LEU A 192 -24.63 -6.56 -18.18
C LEU A 192 -25.94 -6.24 -18.91
N THR A 193 -26.75 -5.38 -18.30
CA THR A 193 -27.88 -4.76 -19.01
C THR A 193 -27.37 -3.90 -20.17
N GLN A 194 -28.25 -3.52 -21.09
CA GLN A 194 -27.85 -2.67 -22.21
C GLN A 194 -27.30 -1.31 -21.76
N GLU A 195 -27.85 -0.75 -20.69
CA GLU A 195 -27.41 0.53 -20.13
C GLU A 195 -26.03 0.39 -19.46
N GLU A 196 -25.86 -0.64 -18.64
CA GLU A 196 -24.55 -0.95 -18.02
C GLU A 196 -23.47 -1.20 -19.04
N LYS A 197 -23.81 -1.93 -20.12
CA LYS A 197 -22.87 -2.19 -21.20
C LYS A 197 -22.47 -0.91 -21.93
N ARG A 198 -23.43 -0.02 -22.22
CA ARG A 198 -23.13 1.28 -22.85
C ARG A 198 -22.16 2.11 -21.99
N LEU A 199 -22.41 2.20 -20.69
CA LEU A 199 -21.52 2.88 -19.77
C LEU A 199 -20.13 2.23 -19.75
N TYR A 200 -20.08 0.90 -19.64
CA TYR A 200 -18.81 0.16 -19.64
C TYR A 200 -18.01 0.41 -20.91
N ASP A 201 -18.62 0.32 -22.08
CA ASP A 201 -18.00 0.53 -23.37
C ASP A 201 -17.51 1.98 -23.50
N ALA A 202 -18.32 2.98 -23.14
CA ALA A 202 -17.97 4.40 -23.21
C ALA A 202 -16.79 4.76 -22.26
N VAL A 203 -16.81 4.28 -21.03
CA VAL A 203 -15.69 4.49 -20.10
C VAL A 203 -14.43 3.78 -20.59
N THR A 204 -14.56 2.56 -21.11
CA THR A 204 -13.43 1.81 -21.67
C THR A 204 -12.80 2.54 -22.83
N GLU A 205 -13.59 3.11 -23.75
CA GLU A 205 -13.12 3.91 -24.86
C GLU A 205 -12.36 5.16 -24.38
N TYR A 206 -12.95 5.91 -23.45
CA TYR A 206 -12.29 7.05 -22.80
C TYR A 206 -10.93 6.68 -22.22
N LEU A 207 -10.87 5.58 -21.45
CA LEU A 207 -9.62 5.12 -20.81
C LEU A 207 -8.57 4.68 -21.86
N THR A 208 -9.01 4.03 -22.95
CA THR A 208 -8.11 3.55 -24.01
C THR A 208 -7.45 4.71 -24.74
N VAL A 209 -8.22 5.70 -25.17
CA VAL A 209 -7.70 6.89 -25.84
C VAL A 209 -6.68 7.63 -24.95
N ARG A 210 -7.00 7.80 -23.67
CA ARG A 210 -6.09 8.48 -22.72
C ARG A 210 -4.83 7.65 -22.44
N LYS A 211 -4.93 6.33 -22.44
CA LYS A 211 -3.79 5.41 -22.25
C LYS A 211 -2.82 5.51 -23.42
N GLU A 212 -3.31 5.56 -24.66
CA GLU A 212 -2.47 5.77 -25.84
C GLU A 212 -1.73 7.09 -25.77
N GLN A 213 -2.43 8.19 -25.46
CA GLN A 213 -1.83 9.51 -25.28
C GLN A 213 -0.79 9.55 -24.15
N ALA A 214 -1.05 8.85 -23.04
CA ALA A 214 -0.11 8.75 -21.91
C ALA A 214 1.15 7.96 -22.27
N ALA A 215 1.02 6.91 -23.09
CA ALA A 215 2.15 6.12 -23.58
C ALA A 215 3.08 6.94 -24.46
N GLU A 216 2.54 7.78 -25.36
CA GLU A 216 3.32 8.68 -26.22
C GLU A 216 4.13 9.69 -25.39
N THR A 217 3.56 10.19 -24.28
CA THR A 217 4.20 11.18 -23.41
C THR A 217 5.01 10.58 -22.27
N LYS A 218 5.01 9.25 -22.12
CA LYS A 218 5.62 8.50 -21.00
C LYS A 218 5.18 9.04 -19.62
N ASN A 219 3.92 9.47 -19.52
CA ASN A 219 3.38 10.04 -18.29
C ASN A 219 2.85 8.93 -17.35
N ILE A 220 3.68 8.55 -16.38
CA ILE A 220 3.38 7.52 -15.40
C ILE A 220 2.16 7.89 -14.54
N HIS A 221 1.99 9.17 -14.18
CA HIS A 221 0.88 9.62 -13.32
C HIS A 221 -0.47 9.45 -14.02
N VAL A 222 -0.53 9.74 -15.31
CA VAL A 222 -1.76 9.51 -16.10
C VAL A 222 -2.04 8.02 -16.19
N SER A 223 -1.04 7.18 -16.45
CA SER A 223 -1.21 5.73 -16.51
C SER A 223 -1.75 5.17 -15.18
N LEU A 224 -1.27 5.68 -14.06
CA LEU A 224 -1.75 5.35 -12.72
C LEU A 224 -3.23 5.70 -12.55
N ALA A 225 -3.62 6.95 -12.87
CA ALA A 225 -5.01 7.39 -12.77
C ALA A 225 -5.97 6.53 -13.61
N LEU A 226 -5.55 6.18 -14.83
CA LEU A 226 -6.36 5.35 -15.72
C LEU A 226 -6.53 3.92 -15.20
N GLN A 227 -5.50 3.35 -14.57
CA GLN A 227 -5.59 2.03 -13.94
C GLN A 227 -6.55 2.02 -12.74
N VAL A 228 -6.52 3.08 -11.91
CA VAL A 228 -7.48 3.21 -10.81
C VAL A 228 -8.91 3.30 -11.34
N MET A 229 -9.16 4.11 -12.37
CA MET A 229 -10.47 4.21 -13.00
C MET A 229 -10.93 2.87 -13.58
N GLN A 230 -10.05 2.13 -14.27
CA GLN A 230 -10.37 0.82 -14.82
C GLN A 230 -10.79 -0.17 -13.72
N ARG A 231 -10.11 -0.15 -12.57
CA ARG A 231 -10.48 -0.99 -11.42
C ARG A 231 -11.82 -0.59 -10.82
N ARG A 232 -12.08 0.72 -10.69
CA ARG A 232 -13.38 1.22 -10.21
C ARG A 232 -14.51 0.80 -11.14
N LEU A 233 -14.28 0.81 -12.46
CA LEU A 233 -15.24 0.33 -13.46
C LEU A 233 -15.59 -1.15 -13.27
N VAL A 234 -14.58 -1.99 -13.02
CA VAL A 234 -14.76 -3.43 -12.79
C VAL A 234 -15.37 -3.70 -11.41
N SER A 235 -15.10 -2.87 -10.42
CA SER A 235 -15.59 -3.04 -9.05
C SER A 235 -17.09 -2.78 -8.93
N SER A 236 -17.58 -1.61 -9.32
CA SER A 236 -19.01 -1.30 -9.35
C SER A 236 -19.31 -0.04 -10.15
N ILE A 237 -20.53 0.05 -10.68
CA ILE A 237 -21.05 1.25 -11.36
C ILE A 237 -21.04 2.46 -10.42
N TYR A 238 -21.36 2.26 -9.15
CA TYR A 238 -21.34 3.33 -8.14
C TYR A 238 -19.92 3.87 -7.94
N ALA A 239 -18.91 3.00 -7.86
CA ALA A 239 -17.53 3.40 -7.68
C ALA A 239 -17.00 4.22 -8.86
N ILE A 240 -17.22 3.77 -10.09
CA ILE A 240 -16.75 4.51 -11.28
C ILE A 240 -17.51 5.83 -11.45
N ARG A 241 -18.82 5.88 -11.20
CA ARG A 241 -19.60 7.11 -11.24
C ARG A 241 -19.04 8.16 -10.29
N ASN A 242 -18.73 7.79 -9.05
CA ASN A 242 -18.16 8.71 -8.07
C ASN A 242 -16.77 9.22 -8.51
N THR A 243 -15.92 8.35 -9.04
CA THR A 243 -14.62 8.73 -9.55
C THR A 243 -14.72 9.68 -10.75
N LEU A 244 -15.60 9.39 -11.70
CA LEU A 244 -15.86 10.28 -12.86
C LEU A 244 -16.41 11.63 -12.42
N HIS A 245 -17.35 11.65 -11.47
CA HIS A 245 -17.92 12.89 -10.93
C HIS A 245 -16.85 13.76 -10.26
N LYS A 246 -16.01 13.18 -9.40
CA LYS A 246 -14.88 13.90 -8.78
C LYS A 246 -13.91 14.43 -9.84
N ARG A 247 -13.57 13.62 -10.86
CA ARG A 247 -12.70 14.03 -11.97
C ARG A 247 -13.29 15.18 -12.77
N TRP A 248 -14.59 15.13 -13.11
CA TRP A 248 -15.27 16.21 -13.80
C TRP A 248 -15.20 17.53 -13.03
N LEU A 249 -15.52 17.52 -11.73
CA LEU A 249 -15.40 18.71 -10.87
C LEU A 249 -13.98 19.26 -10.84
N ALA A 250 -12.98 18.39 -10.73
CA ALA A 250 -11.58 18.78 -10.72
C ALA A 250 -11.13 19.39 -12.05
N LEU A 251 -11.56 18.83 -13.19
CA LEU A 251 -11.29 19.39 -14.53
C LEU A 251 -11.93 20.76 -14.71
N GLN A 252 -13.17 20.95 -14.24
CA GLN A 252 -13.84 22.25 -14.26
C GLN A 252 -13.07 23.27 -13.40
N GLY A 253 -12.74 22.91 -12.16
CA GLY A 253 -11.95 23.78 -11.27
C GLY A 253 -10.60 24.18 -11.88
N LEU A 254 -9.90 23.23 -12.48
CA LEU A 254 -8.65 23.52 -13.19
C LEU A 254 -8.85 24.46 -14.38
N ALA A 255 -9.89 24.25 -15.18
CA ALA A 255 -10.22 25.12 -16.31
C ALA A 255 -10.51 26.55 -15.87
N ASP A 256 -11.33 26.73 -14.81
CA ASP A 256 -11.67 28.02 -14.24
C ASP A 256 -10.45 28.76 -13.67
N ASP A 257 -9.55 28.02 -12.97
CA ASP A 257 -8.32 28.59 -12.42
C ASP A 257 -7.38 29.05 -13.55
N LEU A 258 -7.29 28.30 -14.64
CA LEU A 258 -6.46 28.63 -15.79
C LEU A 258 -7.06 29.79 -16.62
N ASP A 259 -8.38 29.90 -16.71
CA ASP A 259 -9.05 31.07 -17.33
C ASP A 259 -8.75 32.35 -16.55
N ARG A 260 -8.74 32.28 -15.20
CA ARG A 260 -8.41 33.41 -14.33
C ARG A 260 -6.92 33.77 -14.34
N ASN A 261 -6.07 32.74 -14.40
CA ASN A 261 -4.62 32.94 -14.36
C ASN A 261 -3.89 31.93 -15.28
N PRO A 262 -3.71 32.24 -16.56
CA PRO A 262 -3.02 31.37 -17.51
C PRO A 262 -1.57 31.03 -17.13
N SER A 263 -0.94 31.83 -16.26
CA SER A 263 0.43 31.56 -15.81
C SER A 263 0.56 30.30 -14.95
N LEU A 264 -0.53 29.85 -14.33
CA LEU A 264 -0.59 28.60 -13.58
C LEU A 264 -0.25 27.38 -14.45
N TRP A 265 -0.46 27.47 -15.78
CA TRP A 265 -0.08 26.39 -16.69
C TRP A 265 1.42 26.10 -16.67
N LYS A 266 2.26 27.11 -16.47
CA LYS A 266 3.72 26.98 -16.44
C LYS A 266 4.23 26.41 -15.10
N GLN A 267 3.43 26.46 -14.06
CA GLN A 267 3.81 25.94 -12.75
C GLN A 267 3.63 24.42 -12.74
N ARG A 268 4.71 23.69 -12.43
CA ARG A 268 4.62 22.24 -12.18
C ARG A 268 4.17 22.05 -10.74
N PRO A 269 3.02 21.37 -10.49
CA PRO A 269 2.64 21.03 -9.12
C PRO A 269 3.70 20.13 -8.51
N LYS A 270 4.06 20.40 -7.26
CA LYS A 270 4.88 19.46 -6.48
C LYS A 270 3.95 18.43 -5.87
N LEU A 271 4.27 17.15 -6.07
CA LEU A 271 3.69 16.05 -5.31
C LEU A 271 4.47 15.97 -3.99
N ASP A 272 3.98 16.65 -2.95
CA ASP A 272 4.69 16.74 -1.68
C ASP A 272 4.47 15.52 -0.76
N VAL A 273 3.58 14.59 -1.09
CA VAL A 273 3.13 13.62 -0.07
C VAL A 273 2.96 12.19 -0.56
N LEU A 274 2.66 11.99 -1.81
CA LEU A 274 2.73 10.66 -2.37
C LEU A 274 4.04 10.57 -3.14
N ASP A 275 5.02 10.08 -2.45
CA ASP A 275 6.00 9.32 -3.16
C ASP A 275 5.23 8.19 -3.84
N LEU A 276 4.95 8.36 -5.12
CA LEU A 276 4.39 7.29 -5.96
C LEU A 276 5.29 6.04 -5.89
N ASP A 277 6.55 6.23 -5.47
CA ASP A 277 7.49 5.17 -5.12
C ASP A 277 7.09 4.38 -3.86
N ASN A 278 6.21 4.93 -2.99
CA ASN A 278 5.65 4.22 -1.84
C ASN A 278 4.31 3.53 -2.15
N LEU A 279 3.65 3.92 -3.24
CA LEU A 279 2.56 3.13 -3.76
C LEU A 279 3.21 1.90 -4.38
N GLY A 280 3.16 0.78 -3.69
CA GLY A 280 3.48 -0.53 -4.25
C GLY A 280 2.80 -0.75 -5.60
N GLU A 281 2.95 -1.90 -6.21
CA GLU A 281 2.18 -2.19 -7.42
C GLU A 281 0.71 -1.84 -7.13
N LEU A 282 0.03 -1.18 -8.05
CA LEU A 282 -1.37 -0.72 -7.89
C LEU A 282 -2.33 -1.83 -7.44
N ASP A 283 -1.92 -3.09 -7.65
CA ASP A 283 -2.61 -4.27 -7.16
C ASP A 283 -2.55 -4.43 -5.64
N GLU A 284 -1.67 -3.71 -5.00
CA GLU A 284 -1.34 -3.79 -3.58
C GLU A 284 -1.97 -2.68 -2.72
N LEU A 285 -2.56 -1.66 -3.36
CA LEU A 285 -3.21 -0.58 -2.64
C LEU A 285 -4.42 -1.12 -1.88
N ASP A 286 -4.48 -0.86 -0.58
CA ASP A 286 -5.69 -1.07 0.20
C ASP A 286 -6.75 0.01 -0.14
N ASP A 287 -7.94 -0.13 0.44
CA ASP A 287 -9.04 0.78 0.12
C ASP A 287 -8.76 2.20 0.62
N ASP A 288 -8.06 2.37 1.74
CA ASP A 288 -7.67 3.69 2.27
C ASP A 288 -6.64 4.37 1.36
N GLU A 289 -5.64 3.63 0.88
CA GLU A 289 -4.63 4.14 -0.07
C GLU A 289 -5.27 4.52 -1.41
N ARG A 290 -6.27 3.74 -1.87
CA ARG A 290 -7.06 4.05 -3.07
C ARG A 290 -7.88 5.32 -2.91
N ASP A 291 -8.49 5.53 -1.75
CA ASP A 291 -9.27 6.74 -1.49
C ASP A 291 -8.38 7.97 -1.37
N VAL A 292 -7.19 7.85 -0.80
CA VAL A 292 -6.17 8.91 -0.81
C VAL A 292 -5.78 9.26 -2.25
N LEU A 293 -5.51 8.26 -3.09
CA LEU A 293 -5.16 8.47 -4.50
C LEU A 293 -6.32 9.11 -5.29
N ASP A 294 -7.55 8.64 -5.09
CA ASP A 294 -8.75 9.23 -5.68
C ASP A 294 -8.90 10.72 -5.30
N ASN A 295 -8.65 11.07 -4.05
CA ASN A 295 -8.71 12.45 -3.59
C ASN A 295 -7.61 13.33 -4.19
N ILE A 296 -6.40 12.79 -4.38
CA ILE A 296 -5.30 13.51 -5.04
C ILE A 296 -5.57 13.72 -6.52
N MET A 297 -6.10 12.71 -7.19
CA MET A 297 -6.51 12.81 -8.60
C MET A 297 -7.69 13.78 -8.80
N ALA A 298 -8.47 14.02 -7.75
CA ALA A 298 -9.59 14.96 -7.73
C ALA A 298 -9.18 16.38 -7.28
N ASP A 299 -7.94 16.63 -6.85
CA ASP A 299 -7.46 17.97 -6.49
C ASP A 299 -7.15 18.78 -7.77
N PRO A 300 -7.86 19.90 -8.06
CA PRO A 300 -7.62 20.71 -9.24
C PRO A 300 -6.16 21.17 -9.38
N LYS A 301 -5.48 21.42 -8.26
CA LYS A 301 -4.07 21.88 -8.26
C LYS A 301 -3.11 20.77 -8.70
N LYS A 302 -3.43 19.52 -8.47
CA LYS A 302 -2.61 18.33 -8.79
C LYS A 302 -3.07 17.67 -10.08
N LEU A 303 -4.31 17.88 -10.51
CA LEU A 303 -4.92 17.21 -11.66
C LEU A 303 -4.12 17.36 -12.95
N LYS A 304 -3.38 18.46 -13.10
CA LYS A 304 -2.49 18.70 -14.24
C LYS A 304 -1.45 17.59 -14.45
N LEU A 305 -1.07 16.85 -13.39
CA LEU A 305 -0.18 15.70 -13.50
C LEU A 305 -0.91 14.45 -14.01
N PHE A 306 -2.21 14.39 -13.80
CA PHE A 306 -3.07 13.22 -14.06
C PHE A 306 -3.97 13.39 -15.29
N THR A 307 -3.69 14.37 -16.17
CA THR A 307 -4.37 14.55 -17.44
C THR A 307 -3.38 14.54 -18.60
N THR A 308 -3.84 14.08 -19.77
CA THR A 308 -3.09 14.18 -21.04
C THR A 308 -3.31 15.50 -21.74
N SER A 309 -4.28 16.31 -21.29
CA SER A 309 -4.65 17.61 -21.90
C SER A 309 -3.51 18.61 -21.78
N LYS A 310 -3.16 19.26 -22.89
CA LYS A 310 -2.04 20.20 -23.01
C LYS A 310 -2.47 21.66 -23.11
N SER A 311 -3.77 21.93 -23.17
CA SER A 311 -4.34 23.28 -23.32
C SER A 311 -5.63 23.41 -22.53
N ILE A 312 -6.05 24.67 -22.27
CA ILE A 312 -7.32 24.94 -21.59
C ILE A 312 -8.50 24.41 -22.42
N ALA A 313 -8.41 24.51 -23.75
CA ALA A 313 -9.44 24.00 -24.65
C ALA A 313 -9.59 22.46 -24.50
N GLU A 314 -8.47 21.72 -24.45
CA GLU A 314 -8.47 20.29 -24.27
C GLU A 314 -9.00 19.88 -22.87
N ILE A 315 -8.69 20.65 -21.81
CA ILE A 315 -9.24 20.40 -20.47
C ILE A 315 -10.76 20.58 -20.46
N LYS A 316 -11.26 21.64 -21.09
CA LYS A 316 -12.71 21.87 -21.22
C LYS A 316 -13.40 20.77 -22.02
N GLN A 317 -12.75 20.30 -23.09
CA GLN A 317 -13.22 19.18 -23.88
C GLN A 317 -13.24 17.88 -23.05
N GLU A 318 -12.17 17.58 -22.32
CA GLU A 318 -12.11 16.42 -21.43
C GLU A 318 -13.17 16.50 -20.32
N ALA A 319 -13.41 17.70 -19.75
CA ALA A 319 -14.47 17.88 -18.75
C ALA A 319 -15.87 17.61 -19.33
N ALA A 320 -16.12 18.05 -20.56
CA ALA A 320 -17.39 17.78 -21.25
C ALA A 320 -17.57 16.29 -21.57
N GLU A 321 -16.50 15.61 -22.00
CA GLU A 321 -16.47 14.17 -22.25
C GLU A 321 -16.77 13.38 -20.96
N VAL A 322 -16.04 13.66 -19.87
CA VAL A 322 -16.25 12.99 -18.58
C VAL A 322 -17.64 13.23 -18.00
N LYS A 323 -18.23 14.41 -18.26
CA LYS A 323 -19.62 14.72 -17.84
C LYS A 323 -20.65 13.90 -18.60
N SER A 324 -20.37 13.53 -19.84
CA SER A 324 -21.27 12.75 -20.69
C SER A 324 -21.25 11.25 -20.41
N LEU A 325 -20.19 10.77 -19.74
CA LEU A 325 -20.08 9.41 -19.22
C LEU A 325 -20.91 9.21 -17.96
#